data_453c06f01f013a0545e18972d00f1271
#
_entry.id   453c06f01f013a0545e18972d00f1271
#
_cell.length_a   1.000
_cell.length_b   1.000
_cell.length_c   1.000
_cell.angle_alpha   90.00
_cell.angle_beta   90.00
_cell.angle_gamma   90.00
#
_symmetry.space_group_name_H-M   'P 1'
#
loop_
_entity.id
_entity.type
_entity.pdbx_description
1 polymer ?
#
loop_
_entity_poly.entity_id
_entity_poly.type
_entity_poly.pdbx_seq_one_letter_code
_entity_poly.pdbx_strand_id
1 'polypeptide(L)'
;FYLEKVIIQKLTLEIRESLRSYLLKEIYNRGNYSIADSTFYVNELTIHISYFYNAFAKILNYTIQLFVYVFFLIDSNFEFSRYLLVLGIIIYFPTRLLLKQARKYIHISYEKSKKISQDIQKIIDNMFLIKILKTSDLELSRFKKVSRSYESAQFKNFNFSTINSIFPTFFATSVFVIALLNKSIIKLITLEFIGVTLRLVQTLGNL
;
A
#
# COMPACT_ATOMS: atom_id res chain seq x y z
N PHE A 1 6.98 -12.20 15.51
CA PHE A 1 7.18 -11.71 14.12
C PHE A 1 6.79 -12.74 13.05
N TYR A 2 7.24 -14.03 13.14
CA TYR A 2 6.85 -15.07 12.17
C TYR A 2 5.39 -15.48 12.35
N LEU A 3 4.98 -15.83 13.57
CA LEU A 3 3.60 -16.21 13.91
C LEU A 3 2.59 -15.12 13.54
N GLU A 4 2.92 -13.88 13.79
CA GLU A 4 2.09 -12.73 13.41
C GLU A 4 1.82 -12.69 11.89
N LYS A 5 2.88 -12.82 11.06
CA LYS A 5 2.73 -12.84 9.60
C LYS A 5 1.88 -14.01 9.12
N VAL A 6 2.05 -15.19 9.74
CA VAL A 6 1.28 -16.39 9.41
C VAL A 6 -0.20 -16.19 9.76
N ILE A 7 -0.49 -15.65 10.94
CA ILE A 7 -1.88 -15.39 11.39
C ILE A 7 -2.56 -14.37 10.47
N ILE A 8 -1.88 -13.24 10.17
CA ILE A 8 -2.42 -12.22 9.27
C ILE A 8 -2.67 -12.79 7.88
N GLN A 9 -1.76 -13.62 7.36
CA GLN A 9 -1.91 -14.24 6.06
C GLN A 9 -3.09 -15.23 6.03
N LYS A 10 -3.23 -16.06 7.07
CA LYS A 10 -4.35 -16.99 7.21
C LYS A 10 -5.69 -16.25 7.24
N LEU A 11 -5.79 -15.22 8.08
CA LEU A 11 -6.98 -14.37 8.16
C LEU A 11 -7.32 -13.72 6.80
N THR A 12 -6.30 -13.24 6.08
CA THR A 12 -6.47 -12.63 4.75
C THR A 12 -7.05 -13.63 3.75
N LEU A 13 -6.61 -14.90 3.79
CA LEU A 13 -7.12 -15.96 2.91
C LEU A 13 -8.56 -16.34 3.26
N GLU A 14 -8.88 -16.50 4.53
CA GLU A 14 -10.25 -16.80 5.01
C GLU A 14 -11.25 -15.70 4.63
N ILE A 15 -10.86 -14.44 4.80
CA ILE A 15 -11.67 -13.27 4.38
C ILE A 15 -11.89 -13.30 2.86
N ARG A 16 -10.85 -13.60 2.08
CA ARG A 16 -10.94 -13.66 0.62
C ARG A 16 -11.90 -14.75 0.16
N GLU A 17 -11.83 -15.93 0.75
CA GLU A 17 -12.72 -17.06 0.45
C GLU A 17 -14.19 -16.72 0.78
N SER A 18 -14.41 -16.19 1.98
CA SER A 18 -15.76 -15.78 2.43
C SER A 18 -16.36 -14.69 1.52
N LEU A 19 -15.56 -13.69 1.15
CA LEU A 19 -15.99 -12.62 0.26
C LEU A 19 -16.30 -13.12 -1.16
N ARG A 20 -15.50 -14.02 -1.70
CA ARG A 20 -15.77 -14.63 -3.01
C ARG A 20 -17.11 -15.38 -3.03
N SER A 21 -17.34 -16.22 -2.02
CA SER A 21 -18.58 -16.97 -1.88
C SER A 21 -19.78 -16.03 -1.71
N TYR A 22 -19.66 -14.99 -0.90
CA TYR A 22 -20.70 -13.98 -0.69
C TYR A 22 -21.02 -13.22 -1.99
N LEU A 23 -19.99 -12.69 -2.67
CA LEU A 23 -20.18 -11.93 -3.91
C LEU A 23 -20.75 -12.79 -5.04
N LEU A 24 -20.31 -14.04 -5.16
CA LEU A 24 -20.85 -14.95 -6.17
C LEU A 24 -22.35 -15.22 -5.92
N LYS A 25 -22.74 -15.45 -4.66
CA LYS A 25 -24.13 -15.62 -4.26
C LYS A 25 -24.97 -14.36 -4.57
N GLU A 26 -24.42 -13.18 -4.28
CA GLU A 26 -25.11 -11.92 -4.54
C GLU A 26 -25.28 -11.64 -6.05
N ILE A 27 -24.25 -11.91 -6.85
CA ILE A 27 -24.31 -11.82 -8.31
C ILE A 27 -25.37 -12.78 -8.87
N TYR A 28 -25.40 -14.02 -8.37
CA TYR A 28 -26.40 -15.01 -8.76
C TYR A 28 -27.82 -14.54 -8.43
N ASN A 29 -28.04 -13.99 -7.25
CA ASN A 29 -29.37 -13.54 -6.82
C ASN A 29 -29.88 -12.33 -7.61
N ARG A 30 -28.98 -11.40 -7.98
CA ARG A 30 -29.35 -10.18 -8.71
C ARG A 30 -29.49 -10.38 -10.23
N GLY A 31 -28.74 -11.29 -10.82
CA GLY A 31 -28.87 -11.72 -12.21
C GLY A 31 -28.51 -10.69 -13.30
N ASN A 32 -28.12 -9.48 -12.96
CA ASN A 32 -27.95 -8.35 -13.90
C ASN A 32 -26.47 -7.92 -14.10
N TYR A 33 -25.52 -8.83 -13.95
CA TYR A 33 -24.11 -8.52 -14.12
C TYR A 33 -23.54 -9.14 -15.40
N SER A 34 -22.69 -8.39 -16.09
CA SER A 34 -21.90 -8.94 -17.19
C SER A 34 -20.87 -9.95 -16.64
N ILE A 35 -20.40 -10.88 -17.48
CA ILE A 35 -19.36 -11.85 -17.10
C ILE A 35 -18.08 -11.13 -16.65
N ALA A 36 -17.68 -10.05 -17.34
CA ALA A 36 -16.49 -9.28 -16.97
C ALA A 36 -16.64 -8.58 -15.63
N ASP A 37 -17.79 -7.96 -15.36
CA ASP A 37 -18.05 -7.32 -14.08
C ASP A 37 -18.09 -8.36 -12.95
N SER A 38 -18.74 -9.49 -13.18
CA SER A 38 -18.79 -10.61 -12.21
C SER A 38 -17.39 -11.14 -11.88
N THR A 39 -16.58 -11.40 -12.90
CA THR A 39 -15.20 -11.87 -12.75
C THR A 39 -14.35 -10.82 -12.03
N PHE A 40 -14.51 -9.55 -12.38
CA PHE A 40 -13.80 -8.45 -11.72
C PHE A 40 -14.17 -8.35 -10.24
N TYR A 41 -15.45 -8.40 -9.89
CA TYR A 41 -15.90 -8.32 -8.49
C TYR A 41 -15.44 -9.52 -7.67
N VAL A 42 -15.57 -10.74 -8.19
CA VAL A 42 -15.21 -11.96 -7.46
C VAL A 42 -13.70 -12.12 -7.33
N ASN A 43 -12.90 -11.73 -8.31
CA ASN A 43 -11.44 -11.90 -8.26
C ASN A 43 -10.72 -10.63 -7.79
N GLU A 44 -10.82 -9.54 -8.54
CA GLU A 44 -10.02 -8.34 -8.28
C GLU A 44 -10.48 -7.59 -7.02
N LEU A 45 -11.79 -7.36 -6.89
CA LEU A 45 -12.32 -6.62 -5.75
C LEU A 45 -12.08 -7.35 -4.43
N THR A 46 -12.21 -8.67 -4.40
CA THR A 46 -11.93 -9.47 -3.18
C THR A 46 -10.46 -9.40 -2.77
N ILE A 47 -9.54 -9.35 -3.73
CA ILE A 47 -8.12 -9.17 -3.47
C ILE A 47 -7.89 -7.78 -2.84
N HIS A 48 -8.46 -6.72 -3.39
CA HIS A 48 -8.33 -5.36 -2.85
C HIS A 48 -8.90 -5.24 -1.44
N ILE A 49 -10.07 -5.82 -1.19
CA ILE A 49 -10.68 -5.82 0.15
C ILE A 49 -9.80 -6.62 1.14
N SER A 50 -9.28 -7.78 0.74
CA SER A 50 -8.40 -8.57 1.61
C SER A 50 -7.10 -7.83 1.95
N TYR A 51 -6.56 -7.03 1.03
CA TYR A 51 -5.42 -6.15 1.32
C TYR A 51 -5.76 -5.04 2.31
N PHE A 52 -6.98 -4.51 2.29
CA PHE A 52 -7.44 -3.55 3.29
C PHE A 52 -7.39 -4.13 4.71
N TYR A 53 -7.88 -5.34 4.91
CA TYR A 53 -7.82 -6.02 6.22
C TYR A 53 -6.38 -6.30 6.65
N ASN A 54 -5.50 -6.71 5.73
CA ASN A 54 -4.08 -6.88 6.01
C ASN A 54 -3.43 -5.54 6.43
N ALA A 55 -3.73 -4.45 5.71
CA ALA A 55 -3.23 -3.13 6.05
C ALA A 55 -3.75 -2.67 7.42
N PHE A 56 -5.02 -2.91 7.73
CA PHE A 56 -5.63 -2.56 9.02
C PHE A 56 -4.96 -3.29 10.18
N ALA A 57 -4.71 -4.60 10.04
CA ALA A 57 -3.99 -5.39 11.05
C ALA A 57 -2.56 -4.85 11.27
N LYS A 58 -1.87 -4.49 10.19
CA LYS A 58 -0.54 -3.87 10.28
C LYS A 58 -0.58 -2.52 11.00
N ILE A 59 -1.55 -1.67 10.67
CA ILE A 59 -1.71 -0.36 11.34
C ILE A 59 -1.90 -0.53 12.83
N LEU A 60 -2.76 -1.46 13.27
CA LEU A 60 -2.95 -1.72 14.70
C LEU A 60 -1.64 -2.14 15.37
N ASN A 61 -0.90 -3.07 14.77
CA ASN A 61 0.37 -3.53 15.30
C ASN A 61 1.41 -2.39 15.38
N TYR A 62 1.59 -1.63 14.31
CA TYR A 62 2.53 -0.50 14.30
C TYR A 62 2.13 0.62 15.26
N THR A 63 0.84 0.85 15.45
CA THR A 63 0.35 1.83 16.42
C THR A 63 0.72 1.41 17.84
N ILE A 64 0.53 0.15 18.21
CA ILE A 64 0.93 -0.37 19.51
C ILE A 64 2.44 -0.24 19.70
N GLN A 65 3.24 -0.64 18.71
CA GLN A 65 4.71 -0.53 18.76
C GLN A 65 5.14 0.94 18.92
N LEU A 66 4.50 1.86 18.21
CA LEU A 66 4.78 3.28 18.31
C LEU A 66 4.56 3.80 19.74
N PHE A 67 3.43 3.45 20.37
CA PHE A 67 3.18 3.83 21.75
C PHE A 67 4.24 3.31 22.71
N VAL A 68 4.65 2.05 22.57
CA VAL A 68 5.70 1.45 23.39
C VAL A 68 7.04 2.19 23.21
N TYR A 69 7.42 2.48 21.98
CA TYR A 69 8.69 3.18 21.71
C TYR A 69 8.67 4.63 22.18
N VAL A 70 7.57 5.34 21.99
CA VAL A 70 7.42 6.71 22.48
C VAL A 70 7.49 6.76 24.00
N PHE A 71 6.79 5.85 24.69
CA PHE A 71 6.83 5.76 26.14
C PHE A 71 8.24 5.51 26.65
N PHE A 72 8.95 4.54 26.08
CA PHE A 72 10.34 4.26 26.42
C PHE A 72 11.28 5.44 26.20
N LEU A 73 11.12 6.17 25.10
CA LEU A 73 11.97 7.34 24.81
C LEU A 73 11.72 8.49 25.78
N ILE A 74 10.48 8.72 26.18
CA ILE A 74 10.12 9.77 27.15
C ILE A 74 10.71 9.41 28.52
N ASP A 75 10.62 8.15 28.94
CA ASP A 75 11.15 7.66 30.21
C ASP A 75 12.69 7.74 30.23
N SER A 76 13.35 7.39 29.14
CA SER A 76 14.81 7.37 29.04
C SER A 76 15.44 8.78 29.00
N ASN A 77 14.89 9.71 28.25
CA ASN A 77 15.40 11.08 28.14
C ASN A 77 14.33 12.04 27.59
N PHE A 78 13.66 12.76 28.46
CA PHE A 78 12.58 13.68 28.13
C PHE A 78 13.01 14.84 27.22
N GLU A 79 14.20 15.43 27.46
CA GLU A 79 14.67 16.57 26.68
C GLU A 79 14.92 16.19 25.22
N PHE A 80 15.57 15.05 25.00
CA PHE A 80 15.86 14.60 23.63
C PHE A 80 14.60 14.12 22.92
N SER A 81 13.65 13.55 23.64
CA SER A 81 12.35 13.11 23.09
C SER A 81 11.55 14.26 22.49
N ARG A 82 11.65 15.47 23.02
CA ARG A 82 11.06 16.69 22.41
C ARG A 82 11.60 16.96 21.01
N TYR A 83 12.91 16.81 20.80
CA TYR A 83 13.50 16.99 19.46
C TYR A 83 13.03 15.94 18.48
N LEU A 84 12.83 14.68 18.93
CA LEU A 84 12.27 13.62 18.09
C LEU A 84 10.81 13.89 17.71
N LEU A 85 10.00 14.48 18.58
CA LEU A 85 8.64 14.87 18.25
C LEU A 85 8.61 15.95 17.15
N VAL A 86 9.47 16.98 17.26
CA VAL A 86 9.60 18.00 16.22
C VAL A 86 10.03 17.38 14.89
N LEU A 87 11.01 16.47 14.93
CA LEU A 87 11.46 15.73 13.75
C LEU A 87 10.33 14.93 13.11
N GLY A 88 9.50 14.26 13.92
CA GLY A 88 8.32 13.52 13.46
C GLY A 88 7.33 14.41 12.70
N ILE A 89 7.08 15.63 13.20
CA ILE A 89 6.21 16.60 12.52
C ILE A 89 6.81 17.03 11.17
N ILE A 90 8.12 17.26 11.11
CA ILE A 90 8.82 17.62 9.86
C ILE A 90 8.72 16.49 8.83
N ILE A 91 8.87 15.23 9.24
CA ILE A 91 8.76 14.06 8.35
C ILE A 91 7.30 13.84 7.90
N TYR A 92 6.33 14.13 8.76
CA TYR A 92 4.91 13.89 8.46
C TYR A 92 4.43 14.67 7.22
N PHE A 93 4.90 15.89 7.02
CA PHE A 93 4.41 16.73 5.91
C PHE A 93 4.74 16.16 4.52
N PRO A 94 6.01 15.83 4.18
CA PRO A 94 6.34 15.24 2.89
C PRO A 94 5.75 13.82 2.71
N THR A 95 5.68 13.00 3.78
CA THR A 95 5.06 11.68 3.70
C THR A 95 3.58 11.75 3.35
N ARG A 96 2.86 12.73 3.91
CA ARG A 96 1.45 12.96 3.57
C ARG A 96 1.25 13.33 2.09
N LEU A 97 2.15 14.13 1.52
CA LEU A 97 2.10 14.49 0.10
C LEU A 97 2.37 13.28 -0.81
N LEU A 98 3.36 12.46 -0.47
CA LEU A 98 3.67 11.22 -1.18
C LEU A 98 2.50 10.23 -1.14
N LEU A 99 1.89 10.04 0.02
CA LEU A 99 0.69 9.19 0.18
C LEU A 99 -0.48 9.68 -0.64
N LYS A 100 -0.72 10.99 -0.71
CA LYS A 100 -1.78 11.56 -1.54
C LYS A 100 -1.58 11.21 -3.02
N GLN A 101 -0.34 11.29 -3.51
CA GLN A 101 -0.02 10.91 -4.88
C GLN A 101 -0.16 9.40 -5.11
N ALA A 102 0.34 8.56 -4.20
CA ALA A 102 0.19 7.12 -4.28
C ALA A 102 -1.29 6.71 -4.35
N ARG A 103 -2.16 7.27 -3.48
CA ARG A 103 -3.61 7.02 -3.49
C ARG A 103 -4.28 7.43 -4.80
N LYS A 104 -3.87 8.54 -5.39
CA LYS A 104 -4.39 8.97 -6.71
C LYS A 104 -4.08 7.91 -7.78
N TYR A 105 -2.86 7.41 -7.84
CA TYR A 105 -2.47 6.43 -8.85
C TYR A 105 -3.05 5.04 -8.62
N ILE A 106 -3.27 4.62 -7.37
CA ILE A 106 -3.96 3.36 -7.10
C ILE A 106 -5.43 3.41 -7.56
N HIS A 107 -6.10 4.54 -7.39
CA HIS A 107 -7.47 4.73 -7.89
C HIS A 107 -7.53 4.67 -9.41
N ILE A 108 -6.62 5.36 -10.10
CA ILE A 108 -6.51 5.29 -11.56
C ILE A 108 -6.22 3.85 -12.04
N SER A 109 -5.33 3.15 -11.35
CA SER A 109 -5.03 1.74 -11.63
C SER A 109 -6.27 0.86 -11.51
N TYR A 110 -7.05 1.03 -10.44
CA TYR A 110 -8.29 0.29 -10.23
C TYR A 110 -9.31 0.51 -11.37
N GLU A 111 -9.56 1.75 -11.77
CA GLU A 111 -10.46 2.07 -12.88
C GLU A 111 -9.98 1.45 -14.22
N LYS A 112 -8.66 1.50 -14.46
CA LYS A 112 -8.08 0.91 -15.69
C LYS A 112 -8.10 -0.61 -15.66
N SER A 113 -7.92 -1.26 -14.51
CA SER A 113 -8.08 -2.72 -14.35
C SER A 113 -9.50 -3.16 -14.71
N LYS A 114 -10.51 -2.46 -14.18
CA LYS A 114 -11.91 -2.72 -14.54
C LYS A 114 -12.14 -2.59 -16.05
N LYS A 115 -11.60 -1.53 -16.67
CA LYS A 115 -11.72 -1.32 -18.10
C LYS A 115 -11.04 -2.42 -18.92
N ILE A 116 -9.87 -2.91 -18.49
CA ILE A 116 -9.19 -4.04 -19.13
C ILE A 116 -10.09 -5.28 -19.15
N SER A 117 -10.72 -5.62 -18.01
CA SER A 117 -11.64 -6.76 -17.93
C SER A 117 -12.82 -6.61 -18.90
N GLN A 118 -13.40 -5.42 -19.00
CA GLN A 118 -14.47 -5.12 -19.93
C GLN A 118 -14.03 -5.18 -21.40
N ASP A 119 -12.83 -4.68 -21.72
CA ASP A 119 -12.29 -4.72 -23.08
C ASP A 119 -11.98 -6.16 -23.50
N ILE A 120 -11.43 -6.99 -22.59
CA ILE A 120 -11.22 -8.43 -22.83
C ILE A 120 -12.55 -9.12 -23.15
N GLN A 121 -13.60 -8.88 -22.36
CA GLN A 121 -14.90 -9.48 -22.63
C GLN A 121 -15.43 -9.05 -24.00
N LYS A 122 -15.41 -7.77 -24.34
CA LYS A 122 -15.85 -7.26 -25.64
C LYS A 122 -15.11 -7.92 -26.81
N ILE A 123 -13.81 -8.11 -26.67
CA ILE A 123 -12.98 -8.79 -27.69
C ILE A 123 -13.42 -10.25 -27.82
N ILE A 124 -13.67 -10.96 -26.72
CA ILE A 124 -14.10 -12.37 -26.74
C ILE A 124 -15.49 -12.49 -27.33
N ASP A 125 -16.46 -11.68 -26.88
CA ASP A 125 -17.84 -11.70 -27.34
C ASP A 125 -17.96 -11.39 -28.84
N ASN A 126 -17.07 -10.55 -29.37
CA ASN A 126 -17.08 -10.14 -30.78
C ASN A 126 -15.94 -10.79 -31.61
N MET A 127 -15.32 -11.84 -31.11
CA MET A 127 -14.13 -12.45 -31.74
C MET A 127 -14.39 -12.87 -33.19
N PHE A 128 -15.57 -13.42 -33.49
CA PHE A 128 -15.96 -13.82 -34.82
C PHE A 128 -16.05 -12.62 -35.78
N LEU A 129 -16.71 -11.55 -35.36
CA LEU A 129 -16.82 -10.30 -36.14
C LEU A 129 -15.45 -9.65 -36.36
N ILE A 130 -14.61 -9.59 -35.33
CA ILE A 130 -13.26 -9.04 -35.42
C ILE A 130 -12.42 -9.78 -36.44
N LYS A 131 -12.55 -11.13 -36.52
CA LYS A 131 -11.85 -11.95 -37.52
C LYS A 131 -12.38 -11.72 -38.94
N ILE A 132 -13.70 -11.69 -39.13
CA ILE A 132 -14.32 -11.44 -40.45
C ILE A 132 -13.94 -10.07 -40.96
N LEU A 133 -14.04 -9.05 -40.13
CA LEU A 133 -13.74 -7.65 -40.50
C LEU A 133 -12.23 -7.35 -40.55
N LYS A 134 -11.39 -8.31 -40.19
CA LYS A 134 -9.91 -8.17 -40.14
C LYS A 134 -9.46 -6.98 -39.29
N THR A 135 -10.19 -6.64 -38.23
CA THR A 135 -9.92 -5.50 -37.32
C THR A 135 -9.10 -5.88 -36.10
N SER A 136 -8.53 -7.09 -36.03
CA SER A 136 -7.75 -7.59 -34.91
C SER A 136 -6.61 -6.67 -34.47
N ASP A 137 -5.88 -6.08 -35.43
CA ASP A 137 -4.76 -5.19 -35.11
C ASP A 137 -5.23 -3.87 -34.48
N LEU A 138 -6.36 -3.37 -34.93
CA LEU A 138 -6.97 -2.16 -34.37
C LEU A 138 -7.42 -2.40 -32.92
N GLU A 139 -8.13 -3.49 -32.64
CA GLU A 139 -8.59 -3.85 -31.29
C GLU A 139 -7.40 -4.13 -30.37
N LEU A 140 -6.37 -4.85 -30.85
CA LEU A 140 -5.14 -5.08 -30.11
C LEU A 140 -4.41 -3.78 -29.77
N SER A 141 -4.36 -2.84 -30.71
CA SER A 141 -3.74 -1.53 -30.49
C SER A 141 -4.47 -0.70 -29.43
N ARG A 142 -5.80 -0.74 -29.42
CA ARG A 142 -6.65 -0.10 -28.39
C ARG A 142 -6.41 -0.73 -27.03
N PHE A 143 -6.44 -2.05 -26.94
CA PHE A 143 -6.15 -2.79 -25.71
C PHE A 143 -4.76 -2.47 -25.16
N LYS A 144 -3.72 -2.45 -26.01
CA LYS A 144 -2.36 -2.06 -25.61
C LYS A 144 -2.29 -0.66 -25.00
N LYS A 145 -3.07 0.31 -25.48
CA LYS A 145 -3.11 1.66 -24.90
C LYS A 145 -3.66 1.66 -23.49
N VAL A 146 -4.75 0.92 -23.27
CA VAL A 146 -5.37 0.82 -21.94
C VAL A 146 -4.45 0.06 -20.97
N SER A 147 -3.87 -1.05 -21.42
CA SER A 147 -2.90 -1.83 -20.64
C SER A 147 -1.68 -0.99 -20.25
N ARG A 148 -1.06 -0.27 -21.18
CA ARG A 148 0.07 0.64 -20.87
C ARG A 148 -0.31 1.73 -19.87
N SER A 149 -1.54 2.25 -19.96
CA SER A 149 -2.02 3.26 -19.00
C SER A 149 -2.18 2.68 -17.59
N TYR A 150 -2.63 1.43 -17.48
CA TYR A 150 -2.70 0.68 -16.24
C TYR A 150 -1.33 0.45 -15.63
N GLU A 151 -0.40 -0.12 -16.40
CA GLU A 151 0.97 -0.38 -15.97
C GLU A 151 1.70 0.90 -15.53
N SER A 152 1.52 1.99 -16.28
CA SER A 152 2.08 3.29 -15.91
C SER A 152 1.51 3.80 -14.58
N ALA A 153 0.21 3.62 -14.33
CA ALA A 153 -0.41 4.02 -13.08
C ALA A 153 0.09 3.15 -11.90
N GLN A 154 0.21 1.84 -12.10
CA GLN A 154 0.78 0.93 -11.11
C GLN A 154 2.22 1.27 -10.79
N PHE A 155 3.05 1.51 -11.80
CA PHE A 155 4.45 1.88 -11.60
C PHE A 155 4.60 3.20 -10.82
N LYS A 156 3.77 4.21 -11.13
CA LYS A 156 3.76 5.47 -10.39
C LYS A 156 3.32 5.28 -8.94
N ASN A 157 2.28 4.46 -8.72
CA ASN A 157 1.86 4.12 -7.36
C ASN A 157 2.97 3.43 -6.58
N PHE A 158 3.62 2.44 -7.19
CA PHE A 158 4.75 1.72 -6.60
C PHE A 158 5.89 2.69 -6.23
N ASN A 159 6.29 3.58 -7.13
CA ASN A 159 7.35 4.55 -6.89
C ASN A 159 7.03 5.48 -5.72
N PHE A 160 5.84 6.10 -5.69
CA PHE A 160 5.45 6.98 -4.60
C PHE A 160 5.32 6.23 -3.27
N SER A 161 4.82 5.00 -3.29
CA SER A 161 4.70 4.16 -2.11
C SER A 161 6.07 3.75 -1.58
N THR A 162 7.00 3.37 -2.47
CA THR A 162 8.37 2.98 -2.10
C THR A 162 9.15 4.17 -1.54
N ILE A 163 9.09 5.33 -2.19
CA ILE A 163 9.72 6.55 -1.67
C ILE A 163 9.14 6.89 -0.30
N ASN A 164 7.81 6.78 -0.13
CA ASN A 164 7.17 7.05 1.15
C ASN A 164 7.64 6.13 2.28
N SER A 165 7.91 4.86 1.99
CA SER A 165 8.41 3.92 3.02
C SER A 165 9.89 4.11 3.36
N ILE A 166 10.70 4.55 2.40
CA ILE A 166 12.15 4.75 2.58
C ILE A 166 12.47 6.13 3.18
N PHE A 167 11.70 7.14 2.80
CA PHE A 167 11.97 8.56 3.15
C PHE A 167 12.10 8.80 4.65
N PRO A 168 11.20 8.33 5.54
CA PRO A 168 11.33 8.56 6.98
C PRO A 168 12.61 7.95 7.56
N THR A 169 12.94 6.73 7.15
CA THR A 169 14.14 6.03 7.63
C THR A 169 15.40 6.73 7.16
N PHE A 170 15.47 7.11 5.89
CA PHE A 170 16.61 7.83 5.32
C PHE A 170 16.81 9.19 6.00
N PHE A 171 15.75 9.97 6.17
CA PHE A 171 15.80 11.29 6.79
C PHE A 171 16.22 11.21 8.24
N ALA A 172 15.63 10.30 9.02
CA ALA A 172 15.99 10.13 10.43
C ALA A 172 17.41 9.62 10.61
N THR A 173 17.88 8.69 9.78
CA THR A 173 19.27 8.22 9.82
C THR A 173 20.24 9.37 9.50
N SER A 174 19.91 10.21 8.51
CA SER A 174 20.73 11.37 8.16
C SER A 174 20.83 12.38 9.31
N VAL A 175 19.69 12.73 9.93
CA VAL A 175 19.67 13.64 11.10
C VAL A 175 20.44 13.03 12.26
N PHE A 176 20.32 11.71 12.45
CA PHE A 176 21.03 11.03 13.51
C PHE A 176 22.54 11.04 13.31
N VAL A 177 23.02 10.80 12.08
CA VAL A 177 24.45 10.90 11.74
C VAL A 177 24.97 12.31 12.01
N ILE A 178 24.21 13.35 11.64
CA ILE A 178 24.57 14.75 11.92
C ILE A 178 24.64 15.01 13.43
N ALA A 179 23.69 14.49 14.19
CA ALA A 179 23.68 14.63 15.65
C ALA A 179 24.91 13.96 16.31
N LEU A 180 25.36 12.80 15.80
CA LEU A 180 26.56 12.11 16.26
C LEU A 180 27.86 12.88 16.00
N LEU A 181 27.89 13.81 15.05
CA LEU A 181 29.05 14.68 14.83
C LEU A 181 29.19 15.76 15.92
N ASN A 182 28.15 15.98 16.71
CA ASN A 182 28.17 16.95 17.82
C ASN A 182 28.54 16.26 19.14
N LYS A 183 29.76 16.54 19.63
CA LYS A 183 30.32 15.93 20.86
C LYS A 183 29.45 16.13 22.11
N SER A 184 28.67 17.19 22.18
CA SER A 184 27.77 17.46 23.31
C SER A 184 26.57 16.51 23.33
N ILE A 185 26.11 16.10 22.18
CA ILE A 185 24.93 15.23 22.03
C ILE A 185 25.30 13.75 22.27
N ILE A 186 26.51 13.33 21.89
CA ILE A 186 26.98 11.95 22.08
C ILE A 186 26.94 11.53 23.55
N LYS A 187 27.25 12.43 24.49
CA LYS A 187 27.24 12.11 25.93
C LYS A 187 25.84 11.81 26.50
N LEU A 188 24.79 12.25 25.81
CA LEU A 188 23.39 12.11 26.23
C LEU A 188 22.70 10.91 25.60
N ILE A 189 23.32 10.27 24.62
CA ILE A 189 22.70 9.20 23.83
C ILE A 189 23.31 7.86 24.25
N THR A 190 22.47 6.97 24.80
CA THR A 190 22.82 5.58 25.04
C THR A 190 22.63 4.74 23.76
N LEU A 191 23.33 3.60 23.67
CA LEU A 191 23.18 2.66 22.53
C LEU A 191 21.72 2.17 22.40
N GLU A 192 21.05 1.97 23.55
CA GLU A 192 19.65 1.55 23.61
C GLU A 192 18.72 2.61 23.02
N PHE A 193 18.96 3.88 23.34
CA PHE A 193 18.22 5.01 22.80
C PHE A 193 18.32 5.08 21.27
N ILE A 194 19.51 4.84 20.71
CA ILE A 194 19.73 4.74 19.26
C ILE A 194 18.87 3.65 18.66
N GLY A 195 18.91 2.45 19.24
CA GLY A 195 18.18 1.30 18.75
C GLY A 195 16.67 1.52 18.74
N VAL A 196 16.12 2.13 19.80
CA VAL A 196 14.69 2.41 19.90
C VAL A 196 14.26 3.52 18.94
N THR A 197 15.08 4.58 18.79
CA THR A 197 14.80 5.67 17.84
C THR A 197 14.75 5.16 16.39
N LEU A 198 15.71 4.34 15.96
CA LEU A 198 15.71 3.73 14.63
C LEU A 198 14.48 2.84 14.41
N ARG A 199 14.09 2.06 15.41
CA ARG A 199 12.88 1.25 15.39
C ARG A 199 11.61 2.10 15.29
N LEU A 200 11.52 3.18 16.06
CA LEU A 200 10.38 4.11 16.00
C LEU A 200 10.24 4.71 14.61
N VAL A 201 11.34 5.18 14.01
CA VAL A 201 11.32 5.76 12.67
C VAL A 201 10.94 4.73 11.61
N GLN A 202 11.45 3.51 11.72
CA GLN A 202 11.07 2.41 10.83
C GLN A 202 9.57 2.08 10.96
N THR A 203 9.03 2.11 12.18
CA THR A 203 7.61 1.89 12.44
C THR A 203 6.75 3.01 11.83
N LEU A 204 7.18 4.27 11.94
CA LEU A 204 6.52 5.41 11.31
C LEU A 204 6.54 5.33 9.77
N GLY A 205 7.62 4.84 9.18
CA GLY A 205 7.71 4.63 7.73
C GLY A 205 6.84 3.51 7.20
N ASN A 206 6.45 2.57 8.06
CA ASN A 206 5.58 1.43 7.72
C ASN A 206 4.09 1.68 8.01
N LEU A 207 3.74 2.73 8.75
CA LEU A 207 2.38 3.23 9.00
C LEU A 207 1.85 4.02 7.80
#